data_c4aa4daa5ee1ce2ad14d1674557f6c3f
#
_entry.id   c4aa4daa5ee1ce2ad14d1674557f6c3f
#
_cell.length_a   1.000
_cell.length_b   1.000
_cell.length_c   1.000
_cell.angle_alpha   90.00
_cell.angle_beta   90.00
_cell.angle_gamma   90.00
#
_symmetry.space_group_name_H-M   'P 1'
#
loop_
_entity.id
_entity.type
_entity.pdbx_description
1 polymer ?
#
loop_
_entity_poly.entity_id
_entity_poly.type
_entity_poly.pdbx_seq_one_letter_code
_entity_poly.pdbx_strand_id
1 'polypeptide(L)'
;MPEMAGLDEGTPLFVQVAERLAAEIADGGLAEGERVPSTNELAAYYRINPATAAKGINVLAGEGLLEKQRGIGMFVTAGARRRLLEQRRRRFAERYVDPLVAEATRLGIGTEELVALVRESSDAERESSHEPARPAAAQDRVEGGITV
;
A
#
# COMPACT_ATOMS: atom_id res chain seq x y z
N MET A 1 -3.75 -1.63 13.35
CA MET A 1 -3.87 -0.77 12.16
C MET A 1 -2.63 0.07 12.04
N PRO A 2 -1.98 0.11 10.89
CA PRO A 2 -0.82 0.98 10.74
C PRO A 2 -1.24 2.43 10.97
N GLU A 3 -0.37 3.15 11.64
CA GLU A 3 -0.54 4.57 11.92
C GLU A 3 -0.76 5.34 10.62
N MET A 4 -1.90 5.97 10.52
CA MET A 4 -2.23 6.77 9.34
C MET A 4 -1.58 8.13 9.47
N ALA A 5 -0.50 8.32 8.76
CA ALA A 5 -0.04 9.65 8.41
C ALA A 5 -1.23 10.44 7.84
N GLY A 6 -1.40 11.66 8.30
CA GLY A 6 -2.60 12.47 8.12
C GLY A 6 -3.30 12.38 6.79
N LEU A 7 -4.58 12.54 6.82
CA LEU A 7 -5.40 12.61 5.62
C LEU A 7 -4.97 13.83 4.80
N ASP A 8 -4.76 13.63 3.51
CA ASP A 8 -4.35 14.68 2.58
C ASP A 8 -5.51 15.68 2.37
N GLU A 9 -5.22 16.96 2.38
CA GLU A 9 -6.24 18.01 2.20
C GLU A 9 -6.77 18.10 0.76
N GLY A 10 -6.08 17.52 -0.21
CA GLY A 10 -6.45 17.59 -1.64
C GLY A 10 -7.48 16.57 -2.11
N THR A 11 -7.71 15.49 -1.36
CA THR A 11 -8.63 14.41 -1.73
C THR A 11 -9.79 14.34 -0.75
N PRO A 12 -11.05 14.11 -1.20
CA PRO A 12 -12.18 13.98 -0.29
C PRO A 12 -11.94 12.90 0.77
N LEU A 13 -12.28 13.16 2.02
CA LEU A 13 -12.00 12.25 3.15
C LEU A 13 -12.60 10.86 2.95
N PHE A 14 -13.82 10.77 2.42
CA PHE A 14 -14.45 9.46 2.19
C PHE A 14 -13.72 8.61 1.15
N VAL A 15 -13.10 9.23 0.15
CA VAL A 15 -12.26 8.54 -0.84
C VAL A 15 -11.01 7.99 -0.17
N GLN A 16 -10.37 8.78 0.69
CA GLN A 16 -9.18 8.34 1.43
C GLN A 16 -9.50 7.18 2.36
N VAL A 17 -10.64 7.20 3.05
CA VAL A 17 -11.10 6.07 3.88
C VAL A 17 -11.27 4.82 3.04
N ALA A 18 -11.94 4.91 1.89
CA ALA A 18 -12.12 3.80 0.96
C ALA A 18 -10.77 3.25 0.44
N GLU A 19 -9.86 4.12 0.02
CA GLU A 19 -8.54 3.73 -0.47
C GLU A 19 -7.70 3.01 0.59
N ARG A 20 -7.79 3.43 1.83
CA ARG A 20 -7.05 2.81 2.92
C ARG A 20 -7.60 1.47 3.33
N LEU A 21 -8.92 1.32 3.39
CA LEU A 21 -9.54 0.01 3.59
C LEU A 21 -9.21 -0.95 2.44
N ALA A 22 -9.25 -0.47 1.20
CA ALA A 22 -8.84 -1.25 0.04
C ALA A 22 -7.37 -1.67 0.10
N ALA A 23 -6.47 -0.79 0.55
CA ALA A 23 -5.07 -1.11 0.75
C ALA A 23 -4.87 -2.19 1.82
N GLU A 24 -5.59 -2.12 2.94
CA GLU A 24 -5.58 -3.16 3.99
C GLU A 24 -6.03 -4.53 3.44
N ILE A 25 -7.06 -4.56 2.61
CA ILE A 25 -7.52 -5.80 1.97
C ILE A 25 -6.45 -6.33 1.00
N ALA A 26 -5.90 -5.48 0.16
CA ALA A 26 -4.90 -5.86 -0.83
C ALA A 26 -3.59 -6.36 -0.19
N ASP A 27 -3.20 -5.77 0.94
CA ASP A 27 -1.97 -6.12 1.67
C ASP A 27 -2.16 -7.31 2.64
N GLY A 28 -3.40 -7.78 2.80
CA GLY A 28 -3.73 -8.93 3.63
C GLY A 28 -4.01 -8.59 5.10
N GLY A 29 -4.03 -7.32 5.48
CA GLY A 29 -4.39 -6.87 6.84
C GLY A 29 -5.86 -7.09 7.19
N LEU A 30 -6.73 -7.04 6.18
CA LEU A 30 -8.13 -7.46 6.26
C LEU A 30 -8.33 -8.66 5.33
N ALA A 31 -8.53 -9.83 5.90
CA ALA A 31 -8.72 -11.06 5.14
C ALA A 31 -10.13 -11.15 4.55
N GLU A 32 -10.28 -11.92 3.48
CA GLU A 32 -11.59 -12.26 2.92
C GLU A 32 -12.46 -12.95 3.98
N GLY A 33 -13.70 -12.53 4.10
CA GLY A 33 -14.62 -13.01 5.13
C GLY A 33 -14.46 -12.35 6.50
N GLU A 34 -13.44 -11.52 6.68
CA GLU A 34 -13.22 -10.77 7.91
C GLU A 34 -14.16 -9.57 8.01
N ARG A 35 -14.63 -9.29 9.22
CA ARG A 35 -15.45 -8.12 9.51
C ARG A 35 -14.61 -6.84 9.43
N VAL A 36 -15.11 -5.87 8.69
CA VAL A 36 -14.53 -4.52 8.61
C VAL A 36 -14.91 -3.74 9.87
N PRO A 37 -14.05 -2.85 10.38
CA PRO A 37 -14.43 -1.94 11.45
C PRO A 37 -15.74 -1.20 11.14
N SER A 38 -16.56 -1.01 12.17
CA SER A 38 -17.84 -0.30 12.01
C SER A 38 -17.63 1.16 11.60
N THR A 39 -18.66 1.78 11.06
CA THR A 39 -18.67 3.22 10.76
C THR A 39 -18.22 4.06 11.96
N ASN A 40 -18.75 3.75 13.15
CA ASN A 40 -18.40 4.48 14.37
C ASN A 40 -16.95 4.24 14.81
N GLU A 41 -16.46 3.02 14.69
CA GLU A 41 -15.05 2.69 14.97
C GLU A 41 -14.09 3.43 14.03
N LEU A 42 -14.39 3.47 12.73
CA LEU A 42 -13.60 4.21 11.75
C LEU A 42 -13.66 5.72 11.98
N ALA A 43 -14.85 6.25 12.29
CA ALA A 43 -15.02 7.67 12.58
C ALA A 43 -14.20 8.10 13.80
N ALA A 44 -14.19 7.29 14.86
CA ALA A 44 -13.40 7.53 16.05
C ALA A 44 -11.89 7.42 15.77
N TYR A 45 -11.49 6.42 15.03
CA TYR A 45 -10.08 6.18 14.70
C TYR A 45 -9.47 7.30 13.86
N TYR A 46 -10.19 7.73 12.82
CA TYR A 46 -9.73 8.79 11.93
C TYR A 46 -10.11 10.19 12.38
N ARG A 47 -10.89 10.33 13.46
CA ARG A 47 -11.44 11.59 13.93
C ARG A 47 -12.19 12.35 12.84
N ILE A 48 -13.09 11.65 12.17
CA ILE A 48 -13.93 12.17 11.10
C ILE A 48 -15.40 11.99 11.44
N ASN A 49 -16.25 12.67 10.66
CA ASN A 49 -17.69 12.50 10.77
C ASN A 49 -18.11 11.06 10.43
N PRO A 50 -18.96 10.40 11.24
CA PRO A 50 -19.49 9.07 10.93
C PRO A 50 -20.12 8.95 9.55
N ALA A 51 -20.81 9.99 9.06
CA ALA A 51 -21.37 10.00 7.70
C ALA A 51 -20.29 9.91 6.62
N THR A 52 -19.14 10.51 6.83
CA THR A 52 -17.98 10.42 5.92
C THR A 52 -17.38 9.01 5.94
N ALA A 53 -17.23 8.41 7.10
CA ALA A 53 -16.79 7.03 7.24
C ALA A 53 -17.76 6.05 6.56
N ALA A 54 -19.07 6.23 6.76
CA ALA A 54 -20.10 5.43 6.10
C ALA A 54 -20.04 5.54 4.58
N LYS A 55 -19.82 6.75 4.05
CA LYS A 55 -19.68 6.97 2.62
C LYS A 55 -18.47 6.24 2.04
N GLY A 56 -17.34 6.22 2.74
CA GLY A 56 -16.17 5.46 2.35
C GLY A 56 -16.41 3.94 2.30
N ILE A 57 -17.08 3.39 3.32
CA ILE A 57 -17.49 1.99 3.35
C ILE A 57 -18.44 1.67 2.19
N ASN A 58 -19.41 2.55 1.93
CA ASN A 58 -20.39 2.36 0.86
C ASN A 58 -19.75 2.38 -0.53
N VAL A 59 -18.69 3.13 -0.75
CA VAL A 59 -17.91 3.08 -2.00
C VAL A 59 -17.41 1.67 -2.26
N LEU A 60 -16.78 1.04 -1.26
CA LEU A 60 -16.27 -0.34 -1.40
C LEU A 60 -17.37 -1.37 -1.53
N ALA A 61 -18.49 -1.19 -0.83
CA ALA A 61 -19.66 -2.05 -0.99
C ALA A 61 -20.26 -1.95 -2.39
N GLY A 62 -20.33 -0.74 -2.95
CA GLY A 62 -20.77 -0.51 -4.33
C GLY A 62 -19.88 -1.14 -5.38
N GLU A 63 -18.58 -1.25 -5.09
CA GLU A 63 -17.59 -1.94 -5.94
C GLU A 63 -17.60 -3.47 -5.74
N GLY A 64 -18.40 -3.99 -4.82
CA GLY A 64 -18.49 -5.41 -4.51
C GLY A 64 -17.32 -5.97 -3.71
N LEU A 65 -16.52 -5.10 -3.09
CA LEU A 65 -15.38 -5.50 -2.26
C LEU A 65 -15.78 -5.79 -0.80
N LEU A 66 -16.88 -5.20 -0.37
CA LEU A 66 -17.51 -5.46 0.93
C LEU A 66 -18.95 -5.91 0.71
N GLU A 67 -19.44 -6.77 1.58
CA GLU A 67 -20.84 -7.18 1.62
C GLU A 67 -21.42 -6.97 3.02
N LYS A 68 -22.66 -6.53 3.06
CA LYS A 68 -23.40 -6.33 4.29
C LYS A 68 -24.04 -7.64 4.75
N GLN A 69 -23.73 -8.05 5.99
CA GLN A 69 -24.47 -9.09 6.68
C GLN A 69 -25.42 -8.42 7.68
N ARG A 70 -26.71 -8.59 7.44
CA ARG A 70 -27.75 -7.92 8.20
C ARG A 70 -27.66 -8.18 9.69
N GLY A 71 -27.60 -7.10 10.50
CA GLY A 71 -27.49 -7.17 11.96
C GLY A 71 -26.11 -7.54 12.50
N ILE A 72 -25.12 -7.84 11.65
CA ILE A 72 -23.78 -8.25 12.05
C ILE A 72 -22.73 -7.21 11.65
N GLY A 73 -22.77 -6.68 10.44
CA GLY A 73 -21.83 -5.68 9.93
C GLY A 73 -21.43 -5.87 8.48
N MET A 74 -20.30 -5.26 8.10
CA MET A 74 -19.71 -5.36 6.77
C MET A 74 -18.54 -6.33 6.79
N PHE A 75 -18.45 -7.15 5.77
CA PHE A 75 -17.43 -8.19 5.62
C PHE A 75 -16.72 -8.08 4.28
N VAL A 76 -15.44 -8.45 4.25
CA VAL A 76 -14.67 -8.49 3.02
C VAL A 76 -15.18 -9.63 2.14
N THR A 77 -15.56 -9.30 0.91
CA THR A 77 -16.11 -10.24 -0.06
C THR A 77 -15.03 -11.25 -0.52
N ALA A 78 -15.43 -12.48 -0.77
CA ALA A 78 -14.55 -13.48 -1.37
C ALA A 78 -14.04 -12.98 -2.74
N GLY A 79 -12.74 -13.11 -3.00
CA GLY A 79 -12.10 -12.63 -4.23
C GLY A 79 -11.76 -11.13 -4.25
N ALA A 80 -12.08 -10.38 -3.19
CA ALA A 80 -11.81 -8.94 -3.12
C ALA A 80 -10.33 -8.60 -3.27
N ARG A 81 -9.45 -9.34 -2.61
CA ARG A 81 -7.99 -9.14 -2.70
C ARG A 81 -7.48 -9.31 -4.12
N ARG A 82 -7.87 -10.37 -4.81
CA ARG A 82 -7.48 -10.63 -6.21
C ARG A 82 -7.93 -9.49 -7.12
N ARG A 83 -9.16 -9.05 -6.99
CA ARG A 83 -9.71 -7.93 -7.78
C ARG A 83 -8.94 -6.63 -7.56
N LEU A 84 -8.60 -6.33 -6.32
CA LEU A 84 -7.79 -5.14 -5.97
C LEU A 84 -6.37 -5.22 -6.53
N LEU A 85 -5.72 -6.38 -6.47
CA LEU A 85 -4.39 -6.58 -7.06
C LEU A 85 -4.42 -6.47 -8.58
N GLU A 86 -5.46 -6.98 -9.25
CA GLU A 86 -5.66 -6.80 -10.69
C GLU A 86 -5.85 -5.32 -11.07
N GLN A 87 -6.62 -4.57 -10.28
CA GLN A 87 -6.77 -3.12 -10.47
C GLN A 87 -5.45 -2.38 -10.27
N ARG A 88 -4.67 -2.71 -9.26
CA ARG A 88 -3.33 -2.14 -9.04
C ARG A 88 -2.38 -2.42 -10.21
N ARG A 89 -2.41 -3.64 -10.76
CA ARG A 89 -1.60 -3.99 -11.94
C ARG A 89 -1.96 -3.17 -13.16
N ARG A 90 -3.25 -2.96 -13.42
CA ARG A 90 -3.70 -2.10 -14.53
C ARG A 90 -3.26 -0.65 -14.33
N ARG A 91 -3.46 -0.09 -13.16
CA ARG A 91 -3.00 1.27 -12.82
C ARG A 91 -1.48 1.40 -12.92
N PHE A 92 -0.75 0.39 -12.53
CA PHE A 92 0.70 0.35 -12.67
C PHE A 92 1.11 0.44 -14.15
N ALA A 93 0.49 -0.34 -15.01
CA ALA A 93 0.76 -0.30 -16.44
C ALA A 93 0.44 1.07 -17.05
N GLU A 94 -0.73 1.62 -16.76
CA GLU A 94 -1.17 2.93 -17.26
C GLU A 94 -0.29 4.07 -16.74
N ARG A 95 0.07 4.02 -15.49
CA ARG A 95 0.82 5.09 -14.82
C ARG A 95 2.32 5.09 -15.13
N TYR A 96 2.90 3.93 -15.30
CA TYR A 96 4.35 3.79 -15.42
C TYR A 96 4.80 3.17 -16.73
N VAL A 97 4.16 2.11 -17.20
CA VAL A 97 4.59 1.38 -18.39
C VAL A 97 4.26 2.15 -19.66
N ASP A 98 3.03 2.62 -19.81
CA ASP A 98 2.63 3.37 -21.01
C ASP A 98 3.43 4.65 -21.20
N PRO A 99 3.65 5.50 -20.17
CA PRO A 99 4.53 6.65 -20.28
C PRO A 99 6.00 6.30 -20.57
N LEU A 100 6.49 5.21 -19.98
CA LEU A 100 7.85 4.71 -20.24
C LEU A 100 8.03 4.36 -21.71
N VAL A 101 7.11 3.59 -22.27
CA VAL A 101 7.14 3.20 -23.70
C VAL A 101 7.03 4.41 -24.61
N ALA A 102 6.13 5.34 -24.28
CA ALA A 102 5.96 6.58 -25.05
C ALA A 102 7.25 7.42 -25.08
N GLU A 103 7.91 7.59 -23.95
CA GLU A 103 9.17 8.33 -23.88
C GLU A 103 10.30 7.61 -24.59
N ALA A 104 10.42 6.31 -24.44
CA ALA A 104 11.40 5.48 -25.15
C ALA A 104 11.24 5.62 -26.67
N THR A 105 10.02 5.64 -27.16
CA THR A 105 9.71 5.87 -28.59
C THR A 105 10.18 7.23 -29.06
N ARG A 106 9.98 8.29 -28.28
CA ARG A 106 10.46 9.64 -28.61
C ARG A 106 11.97 9.74 -28.67
N LEU A 107 12.66 8.96 -27.83
CA LEU A 107 14.13 8.91 -27.76
C LEU A 107 14.75 7.93 -28.77
N GLY A 108 13.94 7.24 -29.56
CA GLY A 108 14.42 6.23 -30.50
C GLY A 108 14.94 4.96 -29.83
N ILE A 109 14.57 4.71 -28.58
CA ILE A 109 14.94 3.51 -27.84
C ILE A 109 13.99 2.39 -28.25
N GLY A 110 14.55 1.32 -28.85
CA GLY A 110 13.79 0.14 -29.22
C GLY A 110 13.41 -0.72 -28.02
N THR A 111 12.46 -1.63 -28.21
CA THR A 111 11.93 -2.49 -27.13
C THR A 111 13.03 -3.32 -26.45
N GLU A 112 13.97 -3.88 -27.22
CA GLU A 112 15.06 -4.69 -26.66
C GLU A 112 16.03 -3.87 -25.80
N GLU A 113 16.37 -2.67 -26.25
CA GLU A 113 17.19 -1.73 -25.50
C GLU A 113 16.47 -1.28 -24.21
N LEU A 114 15.17 -1.00 -24.32
CA LEU A 114 14.35 -0.66 -23.16
C LEU A 114 14.31 -1.79 -22.13
N VAL A 115 14.15 -3.03 -22.56
CA VAL A 115 14.21 -4.21 -21.67
C VAL A 115 15.56 -4.32 -20.99
N ALA A 116 16.67 -4.05 -21.70
CA ALA A 116 18.01 -4.05 -21.11
C ALA A 116 18.14 -2.99 -20.01
N LEU A 117 17.65 -1.77 -20.25
CA LEU A 117 17.65 -0.69 -19.26
C LEU A 117 16.83 -1.06 -18.01
N VAL A 118 15.67 -1.68 -18.19
CA VAL A 118 14.85 -2.17 -17.08
C VAL A 118 15.57 -3.22 -16.26
N ARG A 119 16.26 -4.17 -16.91
CA ARG A 119 17.06 -5.20 -16.22
C ARG A 119 18.21 -4.61 -15.41
N GLU A 120 18.95 -3.67 -15.95
CA GLU A 120 20.01 -2.94 -15.24
C GLU A 120 19.48 -2.24 -14.00
N SER A 121 18.36 -1.55 -14.14
CA SER A 121 17.68 -0.88 -13.03
C SER A 121 17.23 -1.85 -11.95
N SER A 122 16.67 -2.98 -12.35
CA SER A 122 16.20 -4.04 -11.44
C SER A 122 17.34 -4.69 -10.67
N ASP A 123 18.49 -4.91 -11.32
CA ASP A 123 19.66 -5.49 -10.68
C ASP A 123 20.28 -4.52 -9.67
N ALA A 124 20.35 -3.24 -9.99
CA ALA A 124 20.81 -2.19 -9.08
C ALA A 124 19.93 -2.09 -7.81
N GLU A 125 18.61 -2.21 -7.95
CA GLU A 125 17.68 -2.25 -6.81
C GLU A 125 17.90 -3.47 -5.91
N ARG A 126 18.18 -4.63 -6.49
CA ARG A 126 18.46 -5.86 -5.73
C ARG A 126 19.76 -5.77 -4.96
N GLU A 127 20.81 -5.21 -5.56
CA GLU A 127 22.10 -4.98 -4.90
C GLU A 127 21.97 -3.99 -3.75
N SER A 128 21.24 -2.90 -3.95
CA SER A 128 20.96 -1.91 -2.90
C SER A 128 20.16 -2.49 -1.73
N SER A 129 19.23 -3.42 -2.01
CA SER A 129 18.42 -4.07 -0.99
C SER A 129 19.17 -5.19 -0.24
N HIS A 130 20.31 -5.63 -0.73
CA HIS A 130 21.12 -6.70 -0.15
C HIS A 130 22.37 -6.20 0.58
N GLU A 131 22.50 -4.91 0.84
CA GLU A 131 23.58 -4.40 1.69
C GLU A 131 23.35 -4.92 3.12
N PRO A 132 24.21 -5.84 3.60
CA PRO A 132 24.08 -6.34 4.95
C PRO A 132 24.28 -5.18 5.91
N ALA A 133 23.40 -5.06 6.91
CA ALA A 133 23.57 -4.11 7.98
C ALA A 133 25.01 -4.16 8.48
N ARG A 134 25.71 -3.02 8.42
CA ARG A 134 27.06 -2.90 8.98
C ARG A 134 27.03 -3.43 10.40
N PRO A 135 27.88 -4.40 10.77
CA PRO A 135 27.96 -4.79 12.16
C PRO A 135 28.32 -3.54 12.96
N ALA A 136 27.53 -3.26 13.99
CA ALA A 136 27.84 -2.20 14.94
C ALA A 136 29.28 -2.40 15.40
N ALA A 137 30.11 -1.39 15.22
CA ALA A 137 31.48 -1.42 15.69
C ALA A 137 31.45 -1.79 17.17
N ALA A 138 32.05 -2.91 17.50
CA ALA A 138 32.27 -3.29 18.89
C ALA A 138 33.05 -2.16 19.52
N GLN A 139 32.44 -1.46 20.45
CA GLN A 139 33.14 -0.52 21.29
C GLN A 139 34.08 -1.36 22.17
N ASP A 140 35.34 -1.29 21.84
CA ASP A 140 36.42 -1.82 22.65
C ASP A 140 36.36 -1.10 24.00
N ARG A 141 35.84 -1.77 25.03
CA ARG A 141 36.02 -1.34 26.41
C ARG A 141 37.45 -1.64 26.76
N VAL A 142 38.27 -0.64 26.66
CA VAL A 142 39.57 -0.66 27.34
C VAL A 142 39.28 -0.54 28.83
N GLU A 143 39.28 -1.63 29.57
CA GLU A 143 39.41 -1.63 30.99
C GLU A 143 40.87 -1.29 31.33
N GLY A 144 41.08 -0.01 31.65
CA GLY A 144 42.30 0.41 32.28
C GLY A 144 42.33 -0.12 33.72
N GLY A 145 43.03 -1.19 33.97
CA GLY A 145 43.36 -1.65 35.29
C GLY A 145 44.28 -0.66 35.96
N ILE A 146 43.83 0.02 37.02
CA ILE A 146 44.68 0.76 37.91
C ILE A 146 45.15 -0.21 38.99
N THR A 147 46.41 -0.56 38.93
CA THR A 147 47.08 -1.23 40.04
C THR A 147 47.78 -0.16 40.89
N VAL A 148 47.42 -0.11 42.13
CA VAL A 148 48.17 0.66 43.14
C VAL A 148 49.17 -0.29 43.77
#